data_e7e6948c8c3a533371e905dcde31b49c
#
_entry.id   e7e6948c8c3a533371e905dcde31b49c
#
_cell.length_a   1.000
_cell.length_b   1.000
_cell.length_c   1.000
_cell.angle_alpha   90.00
_cell.angle_beta   90.00
_cell.angle_gamma   90.00
#
_symmetry.space_group_name_H-M   'P 1'
#
loop_
_entity.id
_entity.type
_entity.pdbx_description
1 polymer ?
#
loop_
_entity_poly.entity_id
_entity_poly.type
_entity_poly.pdbx_seq_one_letter_code
_entity_poly.pdbx_strand_id
1 'polypeptide(L)'
;MVHVVLPKSQMDKAGELPGKFADTAIPAIVQRMVEMGASTSRLKAAIAGGAQLFQFGVSSSLDVGARNSEAVIAALRELGIPLQAKDVGGSVGRTLRLVSDTGLVAVRTIGGTERELAVLGKILSSSGVAA
;
A
#
# COMPACT_ATOMS: atom_id res chain seq x y z
N MET A 1 -5.51 0.90 6.11
CA MET A 1 -4.13 1.09 5.64
C MET A 1 -3.20 0.13 6.36
N VAL A 2 -2.22 -0.41 5.66
CA VAL A 2 -1.23 -1.32 6.23
C VAL A 2 0.18 -0.88 5.85
N HIS A 3 1.14 -1.10 6.73
CA HIS A 3 2.54 -0.76 6.49
C HIS A 3 3.38 -2.05 6.42
N VAL A 4 3.71 -2.44 5.21
CA VAL A 4 4.49 -3.64 4.93
C VAL A 4 5.98 -3.36 5.14
N VAL A 5 6.66 -4.24 5.84
CA VAL A 5 8.08 -4.11 6.17
C VAL A 5 8.94 -5.14 5.42
N LEU A 6 8.40 -6.32 5.19
CA LEU A 6 9.09 -7.43 4.52
C LEU A 6 8.20 -8.09 3.46
N PRO A 7 8.79 -8.69 2.43
CA PRO A 7 8.00 -9.25 1.33
C PRO A 7 7.26 -10.55 1.68
N LYS A 8 7.86 -11.40 2.49
CA LYS A 8 7.29 -12.71 2.85
C LYS A 8 7.39 -13.00 4.33
N SER A 9 6.35 -13.62 4.85
CA SER A 9 6.37 -14.20 6.20
C SER A 9 7.25 -15.46 6.22
N GLN A 10 7.87 -15.69 7.38
CA GLN A 10 8.51 -16.97 7.65
C GLN A 10 7.46 -17.83 8.37
N MET A 11 6.94 -18.81 7.68
CA MET A 11 5.73 -19.57 8.06
C MET A 11 5.78 -20.28 9.42
N ASP A 12 6.95 -20.34 10.07
CA ASP A 12 7.12 -21.13 11.28
C ASP A 12 7.24 -20.34 12.58
N LYS A 13 7.02 -19.05 12.55
CA LYS A 13 7.09 -18.22 13.76
C LYS A 13 5.71 -17.88 14.27
N ALA A 14 5.27 -18.65 15.26
CA ALA A 14 4.08 -18.29 16.04
C ALA A 14 4.23 -16.87 16.61
N GLY A 15 3.27 -16.01 16.37
CA GLY A 15 3.25 -14.64 16.91
C GLY A 15 3.68 -13.54 15.94
N GLU A 16 3.96 -13.83 14.68
CA GLU A 16 4.22 -12.79 13.69
C GLU A 16 2.96 -11.98 13.41
N LEU A 17 3.14 -10.66 13.34
CA LEU A 17 2.06 -9.74 12.98
C LEU A 17 1.79 -9.87 11.48
N PRO A 18 0.58 -10.24 11.06
CA PRO A 18 0.28 -10.43 9.64
C PRO A 18 0.48 -9.16 8.80
N GLY A 19 0.32 -7.98 9.39
CA GLY A 19 0.53 -6.71 8.71
C GLY A 19 1.96 -6.37 8.36
N LYS A 20 2.93 -7.13 8.86
CA LYS A 20 4.35 -6.87 8.64
C LYS A 20 4.86 -7.37 7.27
N PHE A 21 4.24 -8.39 6.73
CA PHE A 21 4.70 -9.09 5.52
C PHE A 21 3.69 -8.91 4.39
N ALA A 22 4.16 -8.64 3.17
CA ALA A 22 3.28 -8.39 2.03
C ALA A 22 2.31 -9.55 1.76
N ASP A 23 2.79 -10.78 1.83
CA ASP A 23 1.99 -11.97 1.54
C ASP A 23 0.85 -12.21 2.54
N THR A 24 1.00 -11.77 3.78
CA THR A 24 -0.04 -11.90 4.81
C THR A 24 -0.80 -10.60 5.06
N ALA A 25 -0.17 -9.45 4.87
CA ALA A 25 -0.76 -8.15 5.15
C ALA A 25 -1.93 -7.83 4.21
N ILE A 26 -1.78 -8.10 2.93
CA ILE A 26 -2.80 -7.75 1.94
C ILE A 26 -4.07 -8.61 2.14
N PRO A 27 -3.99 -9.95 2.26
CA PRO A 27 -5.18 -10.73 2.60
C PRO A 27 -5.80 -10.32 3.94
N ALA A 28 -4.98 -10.04 4.96
CA ALA A 28 -5.47 -9.68 6.29
C ALA A 28 -6.25 -8.37 6.30
N ILE A 29 -5.75 -7.33 5.62
CA ILE A 29 -6.47 -6.05 5.55
C ILE A 29 -7.76 -6.18 4.74
N VAL A 30 -7.74 -6.93 3.65
CA VAL A 30 -8.95 -7.19 2.85
C VAL A 30 -10.00 -7.90 3.69
N GLN A 31 -9.62 -8.95 4.40
CA GLN A 31 -10.53 -9.67 5.29
C GLN A 31 -11.12 -8.74 6.34
N ARG A 32 -10.28 -7.94 6.98
CA ARG A 32 -10.75 -7.00 8.01
C ARG A 32 -11.71 -5.96 7.46
N MET A 33 -11.46 -5.45 6.27
CA MET A 33 -12.36 -4.50 5.61
C MET A 33 -13.72 -5.15 5.29
N VAL A 34 -13.71 -6.39 4.81
CA VAL A 34 -14.95 -7.13 4.52
C VAL A 34 -15.74 -7.39 5.79
N GLU A 35 -15.09 -7.77 6.87
CA GLU A 35 -15.72 -7.93 8.19
C GLU A 35 -16.38 -6.63 8.67
N MET A 36 -15.83 -5.49 8.30
CA MET A 36 -16.38 -4.17 8.62
C MET A 36 -17.44 -3.69 7.63
N GLY A 37 -17.81 -4.50 6.66
CA GLY A 37 -18.86 -4.18 5.71
C GLY A 37 -18.42 -3.77 4.31
N ALA A 38 -17.12 -3.82 4.01
CA ALA A 38 -16.64 -3.51 2.67
C ALA A 38 -16.98 -4.63 1.69
N SER A 39 -17.18 -4.25 0.43
CA SER A 39 -17.34 -5.20 -0.67
C SER A 39 -16.02 -5.35 -1.43
N THR A 40 -15.57 -6.59 -1.59
CA THR A 40 -14.35 -6.89 -2.35
C THR A 40 -14.38 -6.32 -3.76
N SER A 41 -15.53 -6.33 -4.41
CA SER A 41 -15.68 -5.82 -5.77
C SER A 41 -15.47 -4.30 -5.90
N ARG A 42 -15.53 -3.58 -4.79
CA ARG A 42 -15.33 -2.14 -4.76
C ARG A 42 -13.98 -1.71 -4.18
N LEU A 43 -13.17 -2.65 -3.74
CA LEU A 43 -11.85 -2.33 -3.21
C LEU A 43 -10.92 -1.81 -4.29
N LYS A 44 -10.16 -0.82 -3.94
CA LYS A 44 -9.12 -0.21 -4.76
C LYS A 44 -7.89 0.03 -3.88
N ALA A 45 -6.73 0.04 -4.49
CA ALA A 45 -5.48 0.24 -3.77
C ALA A 45 -4.65 1.37 -4.34
N ALA A 46 -3.90 2.01 -3.48
CA ALA A 46 -2.77 2.86 -3.82
C ALA A 46 -1.59 2.45 -2.93
N ILE A 47 -0.41 2.50 -3.47
CA ILE A 47 0.80 2.13 -2.73
C ILE A 47 1.86 3.22 -2.83
N ALA A 48 2.63 3.38 -1.77
CA ALA A 48 3.78 4.26 -1.76
C ALA A 48 4.88 3.70 -0.86
N GLY A 49 6.11 3.98 -1.18
CA GLY A 49 7.26 3.53 -0.42
C GLY A 49 8.26 2.74 -1.22
N GLY A 50 8.87 1.75 -0.62
CA GLY A 50 9.84 0.90 -1.28
C GLY A 50 11.11 1.62 -1.69
N ALA A 51 11.47 2.69 -1.00
CA ALA A 51 12.72 3.40 -1.24
C ALA A 51 13.93 2.57 -0.78
N GLN A 52 15.00 2.65 -1.53
CA GLN A 52 16.28 2.11 -1.12
C GLN A 52 17.02 3.16 -0.29
N LEU A 53 16.86 3.08 1.03
CA LEU A 53 17.39 4.08 1.96
C LEU A 53 18.88 3.87 2.27
N PHE A 54 19.39 2.67 2.06
CA PHE A 54 20.76 2.30 2.39
C PHE A 54 21.46 1.76 1.16
N GLN A 55 22.42 2.55 0.63
CA GLN A 55 23.26 2.14 -0.48
C GLN A 55 24.65 1.80 0.05
N PHE A 56 24.84 0.59 0.51
CA PHE A 56 26.14 0.14 0.99
C PHE A 56 26.86 -0.72 -0.04
N GLY A 57 26.96 -0.32 -1.27
CA GLY A 57 27.77 -1.02 -2.28
C GLY A 57 27.51 -2.52 -2.44
N VAL A 58 26.43 -3.02 -1.87
CA VAL A 58 26.11 -4.43 -1.87
C VAL A 58 25.03 -4.65 -2.91
N SER A 59 25.11 -5.81 -3.54
CA SER A 59 24.29 -6.23 -4.65
C SER A 59 22.78 -5.92 -4.48
N SER A 60 22.13 -5.64 -5.59
CA SER A 60 20.69 -5.45 -5.73
C SER A 60 19.81 -6.54 -5.09
N SER A 61 20.39 -7.68 -4.69
CA SER A 61 19.67 -8.74 -3.98
C SER A 61 19.17 -8.33 -2.60
N LEU A 62 19.65 -7.23 -2.05
CA LEU A 62 19.24 -6.69 -0.75
C LEU A 62 18.28 -5.51 -0.85
N ASP A 63 17.74 -5.21 -2.01
CA ASP A 63 16.73 -4.15 -2.16
C ASP A 63 15.39 -4.63 -1.62
N VAL A 64 15.22 -4.50 -0.31
CA VAL A 64 13.99 -4.86 0.39
C VAL A 64 12.82 -3.99 -0.08
N GLY A 65 13.07 -2.72 -0.37
CA GLY A 65 12.06 -1.80 -0.85
C GLY A 65 11.42 -2.25 -2.16
N ALA A 66 12.25 -2.61 -3.15
CA ALA A 66 11.77 -3.12 -4.43
C ALA A 66 11.02 -4.44 -4.26
N ARG A 67 11.54 -5.34 -3.44
CA ARG A 67 10.88 -6.62 -3.15
C ARG A 67 9.54 -6.44 -2.46
N ASN A 68 9.44 -5.51 -1.52
CA ASN A 68 8.17 -5.19 -0.87
C ASN A 68 7.16 -4.68 -1.88
N SER A 69 7.54 -3.76 -2.74
CA SER A 69 6.66 -3.20 -3.76
C SER A 69 6.16 -4.28 -4.72
N GLU A 70 7.05 -5.12 -5.21
CA GLU A 70 6.69 -6.23 -6.09
C GLU A 70 5.75 -7.22 -5.41
N ALA A 71 6.03 -7.59 -4.15
CA ALA A 71 5.22 -8.54 -3.40
C ALA A 71 3.81 -7.98 -3.11
N VAL A 72 3.70 -6.69 -2.79
CA VAL A 72 2.40 -6.04 -2.60
C VAL A 72 1.61 -6.00 -3.90
N ILE A 73 2.24 -5.63 -5.00
CA ILE A 73 1.59 -5.59 -6.31
C ILE A 73 1.10 -6.99 -6.72
N ALA A 74 1.93 -8.02 -6.50
CA ALA A 74 1.55 -9.40 -6.78
C ALA A 74 0.36 -9.86 -5.93
N ALA A 75 0.36 -9.54 -4.64
CA ALA A 75 -0.74 -9.89 -3.73
C ALA A 75 -2.05 -9.20 -4.12
N LEU A 76 -2.01 -7.92 -4.49
CA LEU A 76 -3.17 -7.19 -4.98
C LEU A 76 -3.72 -7.81 -6.27
N ARG A 77 -2.84 -8.16 -7.18
CA ARG A 77 -3.22 -8.81 -8.45
C ARG A 77 -3.88 -10.16 -8.21
N GLU A 78 -3.33 -10.96 -7.32
CA GLU A 78 -3.87 -12.28 -6.97
C GLU A 78 -5.27 -12.17 -6.39
N LEU A 79 -5.56 -11.14 -5.61
CA LEU A 79 -6.88 -10.88 -5.04
C LEU A 79 -7.82 -10.11 -5.98
N GLY A 80 -7.36 -9.74 -7.17
CA GLY A 80 -8.17 -8.99 -8.12
C GLY A 80 -8.45 -7.54 -7.72
N ILE A 81 -7.63 -6.95 -6.88
CA ILE A 81 -7.81 -5.57 -6.42
C ILE A 81 -7.07 -4.60 -7.35
N PRO A 82 -7.77 -3.66 -8.00
CA PRO A 82 -7.12 -2.71 -8.89
C PRO A 82 -6.16 -1.77 -8.15
N LEU A 83 -4.96 -1.64 -8.68
CA LEU A 83 -3.99 -0.64 -8.22
C LEU A 83 -4.22 0.66 -8.99
N GLN A 84 -4.77 1.67 -8.30
CA GLN A 84 -5.12 2.95 -8.90
C GLN A 84 -3.92 3.85 -9.11
N ALA A 85 -2.97 3.82 -8.19
CA ALA A 85 -1.77 4.64 -8.27
C ALA A 85 -0.65 4.06 -7.42
N LYS A 86 0.58 4.39 -7.79
CA LYS A 86 1.76 4.00 -7.03
C LYS A 86 2.81 5.12 -7.06
N ASP A 87 3.50 5.26 -5.95
CA ASP A 87 4.70 6.09 -5.84
C ASP A 87 5.76 5.29 -5.09
N VAL A 88 6.53 4.52 -5.84
CA VAL A 88 7.45 3.52 -5.28
C VAL A 88 8.86 3.69 -5.81
N GLY A 89 9.82 3.11 -5.08
CA GLY A 89 11.22 3.12 -5.48
C GLY A 89 11.96 4.37 -5.06
N GLY A 90 13.02 4.68 -5.78
CA GLY A 90 13.90 5.80 -5.46
C GLY A 90 14.72 5.58 -4.21
N SER A 91 15.25 6.67 -3.67
CA SER A 91 16.16 6.65 -2.51
C SER A 91 15.69 7.53 -1.35
N VAL A 92 14.52 8.11 -1.46
CA VAL A 92 13.97 9.05 -0.47
C VAL A 92 12.72 8.48 0.16
N GLY A 93 12.65 8.54 1.48
CA GLY A 93 11.47 8.12 2.24
C GLY A 93 10.25 9.00 1.96
N ARG A 94 9.08 8.45 2.23
CA ARG A 94 7.79 9.12 1.98
C ARG A 94 6.88 9.00 3.17
N THR A 95 6.01 9.97 3.31
CA THR A 95 4.85 9.91 4.19
C THR A 95 3.61 9.75 3.34
N LEU A 96 2.82 8.73 3.65
CA LEU A 96 1.52 8.49 3.02
C LEU A 96 0.41 8.90 3.98
N ARG A 97 -0.55 9.67 3.50
CA ARG A 97 -1.72 10.10 4.27
C ARG A 97 -2.99 9.64 3.56
N LEU A 98 -3.83 8.95 4.30
CA LEU A 98 -5.16 8.55 3.83
C LEU A 98 -6.22 9.32 4.62
N VAL A 99 -7.07 10.02 3.91
CA VAL A 99 -8.23 10.71 4.48
C VAL A 99 -9.43 9.78 4.39
N SER A 100 -9.90 9.29 5.53
CA SER A 100 -10.86 8.18 5.57
C SER A 100 -12.26 8.52 5.07
N ASP A 101 -12.69 9.76 5.20
CA ASP A 101 -14.03 10.17 4.75
C ASP A 101 -14.13 10.39 3.24
N THR A 102 -13.04 10.79 2.59
CA THR A 102 -13.00 11.05 1.15
C THR A 102 -12.31 9.95 0.34
N GLY A 103 -11.44 9.17 0.97
CA GLY A 103 -10.57 8.23 0.28
C GLY A 103 -9.37 8.89 -0.40
N LEU A 104 -9.12 10.17 -0.12
CA LEU A 104 -7.95 10.86 -0.64
C LEU A 104 -6.68 10.22 -0.10
N VAL A 105 -5.78 9.88 -1.01
CA VAL A 105 -4.43 9.41 -0.69
C VAL A 105 -3.45 10.47 -1.16
N ALA A 106 -2.69 11.00 -0.23
CA ALA A 106 -1.65 11.99 -0.50
C ALA A 106 -0.30 11.46 -0.11
N VAL A 107 0.72 11.88 -0.80
CA VAL A 107 2.10 11.48 -0.56
C VAL A 107 3.02 12.69 -0.51
N ARG A 108 3.97 12.64 0.39
CA ARG A 108 5.03 13.66 0.52
C ARG A 108 6.37 12.96 0.69
N THR A 109 7.33 13.30 -0.15
CA THR A 109 8.72 12.89 0.07
C THR A 109 9.36 13.77 1.15
N ILE A 110 10.38 13.25 1.81
CA ILE A 110 11.13 14.03 2.80
C ILE A 110 11.69 15.28 2.11
N GLY A 111 11.40 16.44 2.70
CA GLY A 111 11.82 17.74 2.15
C GLY A 111 10.96 18.26 1.00
N GLY A 112 9.98 17.50 0.57
CA GLY A 112 9.08 17.89 -0.51
C GLY A 112 7.72 18.39 -0.03
N THR A 113 6.88 18.79 -0.98
CA THR A 113 5.50 19.17 -0.73
C THR A 113 4.57 17.96 -0.87
N GLU A 114 3.45 18.00 -0.17
CA GLU A 114 2.42 16.98 -0.31
C GLU A 114 1.70 17.12 -1.65
N ARG A 115 1.43 15.97 -2.28
CA ARG A 115 0.65 15.92 -3.50
C ARG A 115 -0.39 14.79 -3.44
N GLU A 116 -1.46 14.94 -4.17
CA GLU A 116 -2.45 13.89 -4.32
C GLU A 116 -1.85 12.73 -5.13
N LEU A 117 -2.04 11.52 -4.64
CA LEU A 117 -1.67 10.30 -5.35
C LEU A 117 -2.89 9.63 -5.99
N ALA A 118 -3.98 9.53 -5.24
CA ALA A 118 -5.21 8.91 -5.71
C ALA A 118 -6.39 9.32 -4.85
N VAL A 119 -7.59 9.08 -5.35
CA VAL A 119 -8.82 9.12 -4.56
C VAL A 119 -9.47 7.74 -4.64
N LEU A 120 -9.45 7.02 -3.53
CA LEU A 120 -9.96 5.65 -3.45
C LEU A 120 -11.43 5.60 -3.00
N GLY A 121 -11.91 6.68 -2.41
CA GLY A 121 -13.26 6.77 -1.90
C GLY A 121 -14.30 6.85 -3.02
N LYS A 122 -15.55 6.58 -2.64
CA LYS A 122 -16.67 6.84 -3.51
C LYS A 122 -16.86 8.34 -3.57
N ILE A 123 -16.58 8.92 -4.70
CA ILE A 123 -16.94 10.30 -4.94
C ILE A 123 -18.43 10.31 -5.16
N LEU A 124 -19.16 10.84 -4.19
CA LEU A 124 -20.57 11.06 -4.34
C LEU A 124 -20.75 12.17 -5.33
N SER A 125 -21.39 11.84 -6.39
CA SER A 125 -21.73 12.82 -7.38
C SER A 125 -22.69 13.81 -6.81
N SER A 126 -22.28 15.01 -6.85
CA SER A 126 -23.10 15.99 -6.24
C SER A 126 -24.19 16.47 -7.10
N SER A 127 -24.38 15.94 -8.07
CA SER A 127 -25.45 16.35 -8.77
C SER A 127 -26.56 15.82 -8.57
N GLY A 128 -26.61 15.61 -7.80
CA GLY A 128 -25.81 15.72 -7.52
C GLY A 128 -24.88 15.05 -7.06
N VAL A 129 -24.42 14.93 -7.13
CA VAL A 129 -23.53 14.59 -6.78
C VAL A 129 -22.51 14.34 -7.25
N ALA A 130 -21.87 14.40 -7.14
CA ALA A 130 -21.01 14.13 -7.55
C ALA A 130 -20.29 13.49 -7.50
N ALA A 131 -19.94 13.30 -7.98
CA ALA A 131 -19.21 12.58 -8.02
C ALA A 131 -18.09 12.49 -7.94
#